data_d42f22465dddbf00760172abdf248dbe
#
_entry.id   d42f22465dddbf00760172abdf248dbe
#
_cell.length_a   1.000
_cell.length_b   1.000
_cell.length_c   1.000
_cell.angle_alpha   90.00
_cell.angle_beta   90.00
_cell.angle_gamma   90.00
#
_symmetry.space_group_name_H-M   'P 1'
#
loop_
_entity.id
_entity.type
_entity.pdbx_description
1 polymer ?
#
loop_
_entity_poly.entity_id
_entity_poly.type
_entity_poly.pdbx_seq_one_letter_code
_entity_poly.pdbx_strand_id
1 'polypeptide(L)'
;AIDAVLNNVSVATTYKKLLDDAGVIFCPISEAIREHPELVEKYLGSVVPYSDNFYATLNSAVFSDGSFCYIPPGVRCPVELMTYFRINALDTGQFERTLIIADKGSYVSYLEGCTAPMRKTHQLHAAVVELIALDDAEIKYSTLQNWYPGDKDGNGGVYNFVTKRGIAHKNAKISWTQVEDRRGVV
;
A
#
# COMPACT_ATOMS: atom_id res chain seq x y z
N ALA A 1 1.89 5.41 -13.23
CA ALA A 1 2.44 4.04 -13.27
C ALA A 1 1.54 3.12 -12.44
N ILE A 2 1.43 1.88 -12.84
CA ILE A 2 0.59 0.88 -12.18
C ILE A 2 1.46 -0.33 -11.84
N ASP A 3 1.39 -0.75 -10.59
CA ASP A 3 1.88 -2.04 -10.12
C ASP A 3 0.66 -2.92 -9.76
N ALA A 4 0.61 -4.13 -10.28
CA ALA A 4 -0.50 -5.05 -10.05
C ALA A 4 -0.05 -6.22 -9.17
N VAL A 5 -0.68 -6.38 -8.03
CA VAL A 5 -0.38 -7.42 -7.03
C VAL A 5 -1.55 -8.40 -6.94
N LEU A 6 -1.30 -9.66 -7.28
CA LEU A 6 -2.27 -10.75 -7.19
C LEU A 6 -1.81 -11.75 -6.13
N ASN A 7 -2.67 -12.01 -5.12
CA ASN A 7 -2.38 -12.96 -4.03
C ASN A 7 -0.99 -12.72 -3.38
N ASN A 8 -0.68 -11.46 -3.06
CA ASN A 8 0.60 -11.02 -2.47
C ASN A 8 1.83 -11.20 -3.39
N VAL A 9 1.66 -11.25 -4.70
CA VAL A 9 2.77 -11.31 -5.67
C VAL A 9 2.60 -10.22 -6.71
N SER A 10 3.59 -9.36 -6.87
CA SER A 10 3.62 -8.38 -7.96
C SER A 10 3.79 -9.07 -9.30
N VAL A 11 2.98 -8.66 -10.28
CA VAL A 11 2.97 -9.28 -11.62
C VAL A 11 3.40 -8.33 -12.74
N ALA A 12 3.30 -7.02 -12.54
CA ALA A 12 3.70 -6.04 -13.54
C ALA A 12 3.84 -4.63 -12.97
N THR A 13 4.90 -3.93 -13.39
CA THR A 13 5.07 -2.48 -13.16
C THR A 13 5.21 -1.78 -14.51
N THR A 14 4.40 -0.73 -14.77
CA THR A 14 4.42 0.04 -16.01
C THR A 14 5.21 1.34 -15.85
N TYR A 15 5.69 1.90 -16.97
CA TYR A 15 6.43 3.18 -17.02
C TYR A 15 7.74 3.18 -16.21
N LYS A 16 8.35 2.03 -15.96
CA LYS A 16 9.57 1.90 -15.17
C LYS A 16 10.66 2.86 -15.64
N LYS A 17 10.95 2.92 -16.95
CA LYS A 17 11.99 3.81 -17.50
C LYS A 17 11.76 5.29 -17.15
N LEU A 18 10.53 5.78 -17.21
CA LEU A 18 10.21 7.18 -16.89
C LEU A 18 10.47 7.49 -15.41
N LEU A 19 10.19 6.54 -14.54
CA LEU A 19 10.45 6.65 -13.10
C LEU A 19 11.95 6.58 -12.82
N ASP A 20 12.66 5.64 -13.44
CA ASP A 20 14.12 5.48 -13.31
C ASP A 20 14.85 6.74 -13.76
N ASP A 21 14.46 7.35 -14.90
CA ASP A 21 15.03 8.60 -15.41
C ASP A 21 14.82 9.78 -14.43
N ALA A 22 13.78 9.75 -13.61
CA ALA A 22 13.52 10.72 -12.55
C ALA A 22 14.15 10.34 -11.19
N GLY A 23 14.79 9.17 -11.10
CA GLY A 23 15.33 8.61 -9.88
C GLY A 23 14.27 8.12 -8.88
N VAL A 24 13.03 7.97 -9.33
CA VAL A 24 11.92 7.46 -8.51
C VAL A 24 11.98 5.94 -8.44
N ILE A 25 11.96 5.41 -7.22
CA ILE A 25 11.87 3.97 -7.00
C ILE A 25 10.38 3.64 -6.79
N PHE A 26 9.84 2.76 -7.62
CA PHE A 26 8.50 2.22 -7.46
C PHE A 26 8.51 0.74 -7.84
N CYS A 27 8.43 -0.10 -6.85
CA CYS A 27 8.58 -1.55 -7.02
C CYS A 27 7.86 -2.32 -5.91
N PRO A 28 7.74 -3.65 -6.03
CA PRO A 28 7.34 -4.50 -4.91
C PRO A 28 8.26 -4.32 -3.71
N ILE A 29 7.71 -4.40 -2.49
CA ILE A 29 8.54 -4.28 -1.28
C ILE A 29 9.57 -5.42 -1.19
N SER A 30 9.25 -6.59 -1.70
CA SER A 30 10.16 -7.73 -1.80
C SER A 30 11.38 -7.44 -2.70
N GLU A 31 11.20 -6.65 -3.76
CA GLU A 31 12.30 -6.14 -4.59
C GLU A 31 13.10 -5.08 -3.83
N ALA A 32 12.42 -4.13 -3.18
CA ALA A 32 13.08 -3.08 -2.40
C ALA A 32 13.97 -3.62 -1.28
N ILE A 33 13.57 -4.69 -0.62
CA ILE A 33 14.38 -5.38 0.41
C ILE A 33 15.71 -5.86 -0.16
N ARG A 34 15.76 -6.30 -1.41
CA ARG A 34 16.98 -6.80 -2.04
C ARG A 34 17.83 -5.70 -2.67
N GLU A 35 17.19 -4.75 -3.35
CA GLU A 35 17.88 -3.77 -4.19
C GLU A 35 18.13 -2.43 -3.47
N HIS A 36 17.36 -2.12 -2.41
CA HIS A 36 17.43 -0.87 -1.65
C HIS A 36 17.36 -1.11 -0.14
N PRO A 37 18.15 -2.06 0.42
CA PRO A 37 18.05 -2.46 1.83
C PRO A 37 18.23 -1.30 2.80
N GLU A 38 19.07 -0.32 2.48
CA GLU A 38 19.35 0.84 3.31
C GLU A 38 18.11 1.75 3.52
N LEU A 39 17.25 1.86 2.51
CA LEU A 39 16.00 2.60 2.63
C LEU A 39 14.96 1.80 3.43
N VAL A 40 14.88 0.51 3.17
CA VAL A 40 13.95 -0.38 3.88
C VAL A 40 14.31 -0.45 5.35
N GLU A 41 15.55 -0.70 5.72
CA GLU A 41 16.02 -0.77 7.11
C GLU A 41 15.76 0.54 7.86
N LYS A 42 15.93 1.67 7.19
CA LYS A 42 15.73 2.99 7.80
C LYS A 42 14.27 3.32 8.08
N TYR A 43 13.37 2.92 7.21
CA TYR A 43 12.01 3.46 7.21
C TYR A 43 10.92 2.43 7.51
N LEU A 44 11.09 1.15 7.17
CA LEU A 44 10.07 0.14 7.41
C LEU A 44 9.85 -0.08 8.91
N GLY A 45 8.59 0.01 9.33
CA GLY A 45 8.22 -0.11 10.74
C GLY A 45 8.51 1.12 11.59
N SER A 46 9.01 2.21 11.00
CA SER A 46 9.31 3.45 11.72
C SER A 46 8.05 4.25 12.07
N VAL A 47 6.96 4.07 11.32
CA VAL A 47 5.68 4.76 11.53
C VAL A 47 4.63 3.82 12.13
N VAL A 48 4.61 2.57 11.68
CA VAL A 48 3.77 1.50 12.23
C VAL A 48 4.67 0.39 12.74
N PRO A 49 5.12 0.46 14.01
CA PRO A 49 5.95 -0.60 14.59
C PRO A 49 5.15 -1.90 14.72
N TYR A 50 5.84 -3.03 14.80
CA TYR A 50 5.21 -4.34 14.97
C TYR A 50 4.33 -4.42 16.23
N SER A 51 4.56 -3.57 17.22
CA SER A 51 3.81 -3.52 18.48
C SER A 51 2.60 -2.58 18.47
N ASP A 52 2.26 -1.97 17.32
CA ASP A 52 1.20 -0.96 17.24
C ASP A 52 -0.19 -1.52 17.62
N ASN A 53 -0.57 -2.63 17.02
CA ASN A 53 -1.81 -3.35 17.32
C ASN A 53 -1.72 -4.80 16.83
N PHE A 54 -2.71 -5.62 17.21
CA PHE A 54 -2.74 -7.05 16.87
C PHE A 54 -2.57 -7.33 15.36
N TYR A 55 -3.29 -6.61 14.50
CA TYR A 55 -3.23 -6.84 13.05
C TYR A 55 -1.96 -6.30 12.42
N ALA A 56 -1.38 -5.23 12.95
CA ALA A 56 -0.07 -4.73 12.54
C ALA A 56 1.05 -5.71 12.95
N THR A 57 0.93 -6.33 14.12
CA THR A 57 1.82 -7.41 14.57
C THR A 57 1.74 -8.60 13.63
N LEU A 58 0.51 -9.06 13.34
CA LEU A 58 0.27 -10.17 12.42
C LEU A 58 0.81 -9.86 11.02
N ASN A 59 0.50 -8.67 10.47
CA ASN A 59 1.05 -8.24 9.18
C ASN A 59 2.58 -8.29 9.19
N SER A 60 3.23 -7.73 10.23
CA SER A 60 4.69 -7.70 10.33
C SER A 60 5.33 -9.09 10.36
N ALA A 61 4.61 -10.09 10.88
CA ALA A 61 5.10 -11.47 10.94
C ALA A 61 4.94 -12.24 9.62
N VAL A 62 3.94 -11.89 8.80
CA VAL A 62 3.54 -12.75 7.66
C VAL A 62 3.39 -12.02 6.33
N PHE A 63 3.61 -10.71 6.24
CA PHE A 63 3.56 -10.03 4.95
C PHE A 63 4.63 -10.62 4.00
N SER A 64 4.23 -10.86 2.77
CA SER A 64 5.13 -11.44 1.76
C SER A 64 5.47 -10.45 0.66
N ASP A 65 4.59 -9.48 0.42
CA ASP A 65 4.81 -8.43 -0.56
C ASP A 65 3.97 -7.19 -0.22
N GLY A 66 4.06 -6.19 -1.08
CA GLY A 66 3.39 -4.90 -0.96
C GLY A 66 4.03 -3.89 -1.89
N SER A 67 3.81 -2.62 -1.63
CA SER A 67 4.31 -1.55 -2.49
C SER A 67 5.40 -0.75 -1.79
N PHE A 68 6.49 -0.49 -2.48
CA PHE A 68 7.55 0.40 -2.07
C PHE A 68 7.66 1.58 -3.03
N CYS A 69 7.69 2.80 -2.48
CA CYS A 69 7.85 4.01 -3.25
C CYS A 69 8.82 4.97 -2.54
N TYR A 70 9.84 5.42 -3.27
CA TYR A 70 10.75 6.47 -2.83
C TYR A 70 10.86 7.56 -3.89
N ILE A 71 10.61 8.80 -3.49
CA ILE A 71 10.75 9.98 -4.35
C ILE A 71 11.97 10.77 -3.87
N PRO A 72 12.99 10.96 -4.72
CA PRO A 72 14.21 11.68 -4.34
C PRO A 72 13.97 13.15 -3.99
N PRO A 73 14.92 13.79 -3.28
CA PRO A 73 14.81 15.21 -2.90
C PRO A 73 14.51 16.11 -4.09
N GLY A 74 13.53 17.02 -3.93
CA GLY A 74 13.16 18.02 -4.93
C GLY A 74 12.45 17.48 -6.17
N VAL A 75 12.24 16.18 -6.26
CA VAL A 75 11.59 15.55 -7.42
C VAL A 75 10.07 15.60 -7.29
N ARG A 76 9.41 16.11 -8.32
CA ARG A 76 7.98 15.95 -8.51
C ARG A 76 7.75 14.71 -9.35
N CYS A 77 7.15 13.67 -8.76
CA CYS A 77 6.89 12.42 -9.48
C CYS A 77 6.17 12.70 -10.80
N PRO A 78 6.71 12.25 -11.95
CA PRO A 78 6.22 12.67 -13.27
C PRO A 78 4.84 12.12 -13.62
N VAL A 79 4.41 11.06 -12.94
CA VAL A 79 3.12 10.40 -13.16
C VAL A 79 2.48 10.03 -11.83
N GLU A 80 1.17 9.89 -11.82
CA GLU A 80 0.48 9.30 -10.69
C GLU A 80 0.84 7.81 -10.58
N LEU A 81 1.14 7.37 -9.35
CA LEU A 81 1.43 5.97 -9.07
C LEU A 81 0.17 5.26 -8.61
N MET A 82 0.04 3.98 -8.96
CA MET A 82 -1.08 3.17 -8.51
C MET A 82 -0.61 1.74 -8.25
N THR A 83 -0.99 1.19 -7.10
CA THR A 83 -0.91 -0.25 -6.85
C THR A 83 -2.32 -0.84 -6.77
N TYR A 84 -2.52 -1.96 -7.43
CA TYR A 84 -3.79 -2.68 -7.43
C TYR A 84 -3.61 -4.05 -6.78
N PHE A 85 -4.22 -4.21 -5.61
CA PHE A 85 -4.21 -5.46 -4.85
C PHE A 85 -5.49 -6.26 -5.10
N ARG A 86 -5.35 -7.54 -5.40
CA ARG A 86 -6.47 -8.43 -5.60
C ARG A 86 -6.28 -9.78 -4.92
N ILE A 87 -7.21 -10.14 -4.04
CA ILE A 87 -7.28 -11.47 -3.45
C ILE A 87 -8.03 -12.39 -4.42
N ASN A 88 -7.37 -13.40 -4.98
CA ASN A 88 -8.00 -14.37 -5.87
C ASN A 88 -8.04 -15.79 -5.31
N ALA A 89 -7.10 -16.15 -4.41
CA ALA A 89 -7.05 -17.50 -3.85
C ALA A 89 -8.18 -17.74 -2.85
N LEU A 90 -8.58 -19.01 -2.74
CA LEU A 90 -9.55 -19.48 -1.73
C LEU A 90 -8.83 -19.68 -0.40
N ASP A 91 -9.56 -19.46 0.71
CA ASP A 91 -9.11 -19.77 2.08
C ASP A 91 -7.75 -19.16 2.44
N THR A 92 -7.47 -17.96 1.90
CA THR A 92 -6.23 -17.23 2.14
C THR A 92 -6.51 -15.87 2.75
N GLY A 93 -5.57 -15.40 3.59
CA GLY A 93 -5.47 -14.01 3.98
C GLY A 93 -4.57 -13.24 3.03
N GLN A 94 -4.80 -11.94 2.92
CA GLN A 94 -3.90 -11.01 2.24
C GLN A 94 -3.28 -10.08 3.28
N PHE A 95 -1.94 -10.04 3.27
CA PHE A 95 -1.13 -9.27 4.20
C PHE A 95 -0.11 -8.48 3.40
N GLU A 96 -0.50 -7.30 2.94
CA GLU A 96 0.39 -6.40 2.23
C GLU A 96 0.92 -5.28 3.12
N ARG A 97 2.09 -4.77 2.76
CA ARG A 97 2.71 -3.64 3.42
C ARG A 97 3.16 -2.59 2.41
N THR A 98 2.55 -1.41 2.49
CA THR A 98 2.88 -0.27 1.63
C THR A 98 3.76 0.71 2.39
N LEU A 99 4.92 1.07 1.81
CA LEU A 99 5.83 2.08 2.33
C LEU A 99 6.09 3.15 1.29
N ILE A 100 5.69 4.38 1.58
CA ILE A 100 5.87 5.54 0.69
C ILE A 100 6.71 6.60 1.39
N ILE A 101 7.83 6.95 0.77
CA ILE A 101 8.76 7.95 1.29
C ILE A 101 8.88 9.08 0.25
N ALA A 102 8.44 10.28 0.61
CA ALA A 102 8.68 11.50 -0.14
C ALA A 102 9.83 12.25 0.54
N ASP A 103 10.99 12.29 -0.11
CA ASP A 103 12.16 12.99 0.44
C ASP A 103 11.99 14.51 0.32
N LYS A 104 12.91 15.29 0.88
CA LYS A 104 12.79 16.74 1.07
C LYS A 104 12.34 17.46 -0.21
N GLY A 105 11.27 18.26 -0.09
CA GLY A 105 10.74 19.07 -1.20
C GLY A 105 10.17 18.25 -2.36
N SER A 106 9.94 16.96 -2.19
CA SER A 106 9.40 16.10 -3.25
C SER A 106 7.87 16.03 -3.23
N TYR A 107 7.30 15.48 -4.30
CA TYR A 107 5.85 15.32 -4.45
C TYR A 107 5.50 13.99 -5.08
N VAL A 108 4.47 13.33 -4.54
CA VAL A 108 3.87 12.15 -5.14
C VAL A 108 2.36 12.13 -4.96
N SER A 109 1.63 11.69 -6.01
CA SER A 109 0.24 11.27 -5.93
C SER A 109 0.18 9.74 -6.09
N TYR A 110 -0.44 9.07 -5.14
CA TYR A 110 -0.50 7.62 -5.06
C TYR A 110 -1.93 7.14 -4.84
N LEU A 111 -2.37 6.19 -5.64
CA LEU A 111 -3.66 5.53 -5.52
C LEU A 111 -3.47 4.05 -5.19
N GLU A 112 -4.16 3.57 -4.18
CA GLU A 112 -4.22 2.15 -3.84
C GLU A 112 -5.60 1.60 -4.12
N GLY A 113 -5.69 0.57 -4.95
CA GLY A 113 -6.92 -0.14 -5.23
C GLY A 113 -6.89 -1.53 -4.61
N CYS A 114 -7.91 -1.88 -3.83
CA CYS A 114 -8.02 -3.19 -3.18
C CYS A 114 -9.38 -3.83 -3.50
N THR A 115 -9.36 -5.08 -3.97
CA THR A 115 -10.60 -5.81 -4.25
C THR A 115 -10.48 -7.30 -3.92
N ALA A 116 -11.63 -7.92 -3.66
CA ALA A 116 -11.75 -9.37 -3.58
C ALA A 116 -13.03 -9.82 -4.29
N PRO A 117 -13.03 -11.00 -4.95
CA PRO A 117 -14.24 -11.56 -5.53
C PRO A 117 -15.22 -12.03 -4.44
N MET A 118 -16.49 -12.05 -4.78
CA MET A 118 -17.52 -12.66 -3.92
C MET A 118 -17.28 -14.15 -3.73
N ARG A 119 -17.27 -14.59 -2.47
CA ARG A 119 -17.07 -15.99 -2.11
C ARG A 119 -17.95 -16.38 -0.94
N LYS A 120 -18.25 -17.68 -0.82
CA LYS A 120 -18.99 -18.24 0.31
C LYS A 120 -18.15 -18.42 1.57
N THR A 121 -16.82 -18.39 1.43
CA THR A 121 -15.86 -18.47 2.56
C THR A 121 -15.44 -17.06 2.98
N HIS A 122 -15.19 -16.88 4.27
CA HIS A 122 -14.64 -15.63 4.79
C HIS A 122 -13.19 -15.45 4.35
N GLN A 123 -12.81 -14.22 4.12
CA GLN A 123 -11.44 -13.82 3.78
C GLN A 123 -10.95 -12.78 4.77
N LEU A 124 -9.66 -12.79 5.07
CA LEU A 124 -8.99 -11.79 5.90
C LEU A 124 -8.09 -10.91 5.04
N HIS A 125 -8.28 -9.61 5.15
CA HIS A 125 -7.36 -8.61 4.63
C HIS A 125 -6.80 -7.82 5.82
N ALA A 126 -5.49 -7.89 6.03
CA ALA A 126 -4.81 -7.14 7.09
C ALA A 126 -3.59 -6.45 6.50
N ALA A 127 -3.73 -5.17 6.19
CA ALA A 127 -2.71 -4.36 5.54
C ALA A 127 -2.11 -3.31 6.47
N VAL A 128 -0.89 -2.90 6.16
CA VAL A 128 -0.23 -1.77 6.81
C VAL A 128 0.26 -0.79 5.77
N VAL A 129 -0.03 0.50 5.98
CA VAL A 129 0.45 1.60 5.13
C VAL A 129 1.22 2.60 5.97
N GLU A 130 2.46 2.86 5.58
CA GLU A 130 3.35 3.82 6.20
C GLU A 130 3.69 4.93 5.21
N LEU A 131 3.37 6.19 5.55
CA LEU A 131 3.71 7.37 4.74
C LEU A 131 4.71 8.23 5.49
N ILE A 132 5.79 8.62 4.81
CA ILE A 132 6.82 9.48 5.38
C ILE A 132 7.06 10.64 4.43
N ALA A 133 6.59 11.82 4.81
CA ALA A 133 6.85 13.06 4.10
C ALA A 133 7.93 13.85 4.85
N LEU A 134 9.15 13.89 4.29
CA LEU A 134 10.25 14.67 4.86
C LEU A 134 10.02 16.17 4.67
N ASP A 135 10.94 17.01 5.14
CA ASP A 135 10.77 18.48 5.13
C ASP A 135 10.32 18.99 3.76
N ASP A 136 9.28 19.82 3.74
CA ASP A 136 8.70 20.46 2.55
C ASP A 136 8.12 19.49 1.51
N ALA A 137 8.03 18.20 1.81
CA ALA A 137 7.47 17.19 0.90
C ALA A 137 5.93 17.13 0.94
N GLU A 138 5.34 16.62 -0.13
CA GLU A 138 3.88 16.43 -0.22
C GLU A 138 3.54 15.02 -0.74
N ILE A 139 2.70 14.31 0.01
CA ILE A 139 2.12 13.03 -0.38
C ILE A 139 0.60 13.19 -0.51
N LYS A 140 0.04 12.89 -1.68
CA LYS A 140 -1.38 12.64 -1.85
C LYS A 140 -1.61 11.13 -1.90
N TYR A 141 -2.23 10.58 -0.88
CA TYR A 141 -2.56 9.18 -0.81
C TYR A 141 -4.07 8.99 -0.93
N SER A 142 -4.47 8.22 -1.92
CA SER A 142 -5.87 7.85 -2.12
C SER A 142 -6.02 6.34 -2.09
N THR A 143 -7.14 5.85 -1.55
CA THR A 143 -7.46 4.42 -1.59
C THR A 143 -8.89 4.20 -2.03
N LEU A 144 -9.08 3.21 -2.89
CA LEU A 144 -10.38 2.70 -3.30
C LEU A 144 -10.47 1.23 -2.90
N GLN A 145 -11.37 0.94 -1.97
CA GLN A 145 -11.59 -0.42 -1.48
C GLN A 145 -12.98 -0.89 -1.87
N ASN A 146 -13.06 -2.03 -2.53
CA ASN A 146 -14.32 -2.66 -2.92
C ASN A 146 -14.37 -4.08 -2.36
N TRP A 147 -15.08 -4.23 -1.24
CA TRP A 147 -15.17 -5.46 -0.50
C TRP A 147 -16.58 -6.03 -0.49
N TYR A 148 -16.68 -7.33 -0.73
CA TYR A 148 -17.92 -8.07 -0.58
C TYR A 148 -18.24 -8.28 0.91
N PRO A 149 -19.39 -7.83 1.42
CA PRO A 149 -19.71 -7.90 2.85
C PRO A 149 -20.18 -9.28 3.31
N GLY A 150 -20.39 -10.23 2.41
CA GLY A 150 -21.07 -11.50 2.66
C GLY A 150 -22.51 -11.51 2.12
N ASP A 151 -23.14 -12.69 2.13
CA ASP A 151 -24.53 -12.85 1.72
C ASP A 151 -25.50 -12.48 2.87
N LYS A 152 -26.82 -12.50 2.59
CA LYS A 152 -27.87 -12.19 3.58
C LYS A 152 -27.90 -13.15 4.80
N ASP A 153 -27.29 -14.32 4.66
CA ASP A 153 -27.23 -15.35 5.69
C ASP A 153 -25.89 -15.26 6.47
N GLY A 154 -25.06 -14.26 6.17
CA GLY A 154 -23.77 -14.01 6.82
C GLY A 154 -22.63 -14.90 6.32
N ASN A 155 -22.80 -15.58 5.17
CA ASN A 155 -21.73 -16.40 4.61
C ASN A 155 -20.80 -15.58 3.72
N GLY A 156 -19.50 -15.87 3.78
CA GLY A 156 -18.48 -15.17 3.00
C GLY A 156 -18.21 -13.76 3.52
N GLY A 157 -17.65 -12.93 2.64
CA GLY A 157 -17.26 -11.56 2.97
C GLY A 157 -15.80 -11.43 3.37
N VAL A 158 -15.35 -10.18 3.44
CA VAL A 158 -13.97 -9.82 3.77
C VAL A 158 -13.92 -9.11 5.11
N TYR A 159 -13.13 -9.65 6.03
CA TYR A 159 -12.71 -8.95 7.24
C TYR A 159 -11.54 -8.05 6.87
N ASN A 160 -11.77 -6.75 6.88
CA ASN A 160 -10.80 -5.75 6.43
C ASN A 160 -10.23 -4.97 7.63
N PHE A 161 -8.97 -5.21 7.96
CA PHE A 161 -8.24 -4.53 9.02
C PHE A 161 -7.01 -3.85 8.44
N VAL A 162 -7.05 -2.52 8.32
CA VAL A 162 -5.95 -1.74 7.74
C VAL A 162 -5.47 -0.71 8.74
N THR A 163 -4.16 -0.73 9.00
CA THR A 163 -3.48 0.29 9.78
C THR A 163 -2.75 1.23 8.83
N LYS A 164 -3.21 2.48 8.75
CA LYS A 164 -2.59 3.53 7.91
C LYS A 164 -2.10 4.64 8.79
N ARG A 165 -0.81 4.97 8.71
CA ARG A 165 -0.22 6.08 9.44
C ARG A 165 0.74 6.87 8.58
N GLY A 166 0.92 8.15 8.91
CA GLY A 166 1.87 9.02 8.24
C GLY A 166 2.57 9.95 9.20
N ILE A 167 3.84 10.23 8.92
CA ILE A 167 4.62 11.28 9.58
C ILE A 167 4.87 12.38 8.55
N ALA A 168 4.43 13.60 8.86
CA ALA A 168 4.76 14.80 8.12
C ALA A 168 5.79 15.60 8.92
N HIS A 169 6.98 15.78 8.34
CA HIS A 169 8.04 16.61 8.90
C HIS A 169 7.77 18.10 8.68
N LYS A 170 8.76 18.95 8.90
CA LYS A 170 8.62 20.41 8.81
C LYS A 170 8.03 20.84 7.47
N ASN A 171 6.94 21.61 7.49
CA ASN A 171 6.20 22.12 6.33
C ASN A 171 5.68 21.04 5.36
N ALA A 172 5.82 19.76 5.69
CA ALA A 172 5.34 18.68 4.84
C ALA A 172 3.81 18.54 4.92
N LYS A 173 3.23 17.92 3.87
CA LYS A 173 1.79 17.69 3.79
C LYS A 173 1.50 16.24 3.41
N ILE A 174 0.52 15.64 4.10
CA ILE A 174 -0.05 14.35 3.73
C ILE A 174 -1.55 14.53 3.58
N SER A 175 -2.07 14.28 2.40
CA SER A 175 -3.50 14.30 2.12
C SER A 175 -4.01 12.86 2.00
N TRP A 176 -5.08 12.55 2.73
CA TRP A 176 -5.70 11.23 2.74
C TRP A 176 -7.08 11.29 2.09
N THR A 177 -7.34 10.40 1.15
CA THR A 177 -8.67 10.18 0.58
C THR A 177 -8.98 8.69 0.61
N GLN A 178 -10.12 8.32 1.17
CA GLN A 178 -10.54 6.93 1.22
C GLN A 178 -11.96 6.79 0.71
N VAL A 179 -12.15 5.88 -0.24
CA VAL A 179 -13.47 5.47 -0.75
C VAL A 179 -13.63 3.98 -0.48
N GLU A 180 -14.67 3.64 0.25
CA GLU A 180 -15.05 2.25 0.49
C GLU A 180 -16.41 1.97 -0.15
N ASP A 181 -16.44 1.05 -1.09
CA ASP A 181 -17.67 0.52 -1.68
C ASP A 181 -17.93 -0.87 -1.09
N ARG A 182 -19.04 -0.98 -0.39
CA ARG A 182 -19.51 -2.22 0.24
C ARG A 182 -20.86 -2.61 -0.33
N ARG A 183 -21.05 -2.47 -1.61
CA ARG A 183 -22.30 -2.89 -2.24
C ARG A 183 -22.42 -4.39 -2.12
N GLY A 184 -23.16 -4.80 -1.10
CA GLY A 184 -23.74 -6.12 -1.07
C GLY A 184 -24.59 -6.30 -2.33
N VAL A 185 -24.60 -7.50 -2.86
CA VAL A 185 -25.56 -7.87 -3.89
C VAL A 185 -26.95 -7.64 -3.31
N VAL A 186 -27.70 -6.70 -3.89
CA VAL A 186 -29.14 -6.57 -3.67
C VAL A 186 -29.81 -7.70 -4.41
#